data_320b32735fdb07c1730f77c4c7dcc340
#
_entry.id   320b32735fdb07c1730f77c4c7dcc340
#
_cell.length_a   1.000
_cell.length_b   1.000
_cell.length_c   1.000
_cell.angle_alpha   90.00
_cell.angle_beta   90.00
_cell.angle_gamma   90.00
#
_symmetry.space_group_name_H-M   'P 1'
#
loop_
_entity.id
_entity.type
_entity.pdbx_description
1 polymer ?
#
loop_
_entity_poly.entity_id
_entity_poly.type
_entity_poly.pdbx_seq_one_letter_code
_entity_poly.pdbx_strand_id
1 'polypeptide(L)'
;MKLLHYKLFNNNASKVEAIKRPLNKGYYKFVQEIQDKDFNQIIITSDIMIQIIKQFFTKYNAEIIEIELLEQYKEHNDYIDTLIKNLADDRAKIVELLESLESFHKSSVIDIKKINIKLREDGKIYKFYLYINGILETSDNEITDKYNNIICSIVESEYNEKE
;
A
#
# COMPACT_ATOMS: atom_id res chain seq x y z
N MET A 1 -13.15 -14.11 -2.64
CA MET A 1 -13.51 -12.79 -2.05
C MET A 1 -13.51 -11.73 -3.14
N LYS A 2 -14.60 -10.99 -3.25
CA LYS A 2 -14.70 -9.90 -4.21
C LYS A 2 -14.01 -8.67 -3.62
N LEU A 3 -13.08 -8.09 -4.37
CA LEU A 3 -12.35 -6.90 -3.95
C LEU A 3 -12.99 -5.63 -4.52
N LEU A 4 -13.00 -4.58 -3.73
CA LEU A 4 -13.33 -3.24 -4.19
C LEU A 4 -12.08 -2.60 -4.79
N HIS A 5 -12.27 -1.83 -5.85
CA HIS A 5 -11.19 -1.15 -6.56
C HIS A 5 -11.24 0.35 -6.33
N TYR A 6 -10.14 0.88 -5.81
CA TYR A 6 -9.95 2.32 -5.59
C TYR A 6 -8.66 2.76 -6.29
N LYS A 7 -8.53 4.06 -6.48
CA LYS A 7 -7.26 4.66 -6.83
C LYS A 7 -7.04 5.88 -5.95
N LEU A 8 -5.81 6.07 -5.50
CA LEU A 8 -5.43 7.22 -4.69
C LEU A 8 -5.12 8.41 -5.60
N PHE A 9 -5.69 9.56 -5.25
CA PHE A 9 -5.45 10.84 -5.92
C PHE A 9 -5.19 11.92 -4.87
N ASN A 10 -4.45 12.96 -5.24
CA ASN A 10 -4.41 14.16 -4.41
C ASN A 10 -5.23 15.27 -5.07
N ASN A 11 -5.86 16.09 -4.23
CA ASN A 11 -6.61 17.26 -4.70
C ASN A 11 -5.75 18.52 -4.58
N ASN A 12 -6.30 19.68 -4.98
CA ASN A 12 -5.58 20.96 -4.96
C ASN A 12 -5.14 21.42 -3.57
N ALA A 13 -5.77 20.89 -2.51
CA ALA A 13 -5.41 21.18 -1.13
C ALA A 13 -4.38 20.20 -0.56
N SER A 14 -3.72 19.41 -1.41
CA SER A 14 -2.74 18.38 -1.05
C SER A 14 -3.31 17.28 -0.16
N LYS A 15 -4.63 17.05 -0.24
CA LYS A 15 -5.32 15.96 0.44
C LYS A 15 -5.34 14.73 -0.43
N VAL A 16 -5.10 13.57 0.17
CA VAL A 16 -5.13 12.28 -0.53
C VAL A 16 -6.48 11.60 -0.28
N GLU A 17 -7.12 11.16 -1.36
CA GLU A 17 -8.41 10.48 -1.30
C GLU A 17 -8.36 9.17 -2.08
N ALA A 18 -9.01 8.14 -1.54
CA ALA A 18 -9.21 6.87 -2.23
C ALA A 18 -10.56 6.95 -2.95
N ILE A 19 -10.54 7.01 -4.27
CA ILE A 19 -11.75 7.15 -5.08
C ILE A 19 -12.09 5.80 -5.69
N LYS A 20 -13.32 5.34 -5.43
CA LYS A 20 -13.78 4.04 -5.90
C LYS A 20 -14.04 4.06 -7.40
N ARG A 21 -13.50 3.06 -8.09
CA ARG A 21 -13.77 2.89 -9.52
C ARG A 21 -15.05 2.07 -9.70
N PRO A 22 -16.04 2.60 -10.44
CA PRO A 22 -17.24 1.82 -10.77
C PRO A 22 -16.89 0.59 -11.61
N LEU A 23 -17.55 -0.53 -11.36
CA LEU A 23 -17.28 -1.80 -12.04
C LEU A 23 -17.52 -1.74 -13.55
N ASN A 24 -18.41 -0.86 -14.00
CA ASN A 24 -18.78 -0.73 -15.41
C ASN A 24 -17.94 0.29 -16.17
N LYS A 25 -16.93 0.86 -15.55
CA LYS A 25 -16.09 1.91 -16.14
C LYS A 25 -14.65 1.44 -16.32
N GLY A 26 -14.10 1.58 -17.53
CA GLY A 26 -12.71 1.26 -17.79
C GLY A 26 -11.74 2.15 -17.03
N TYR A 27 -10.54 1.63 -16.78
CA TYR A 27 -9.54 2.30 -15.96
C TYR A 27 -9.16 3.69 -16.50
N TYR A 28 -8.79 3.79 -17.77
CA TYR A 28 -8.34 5.05 -18.35
C TYR A 28 -9.42 6.13 -18.37
N LYS A 29 -10.66 5.74 -18.68
CA LYS A 29 -11.78 6.66 -18.66
C LYS A 29 -12.06 7.17 -17.25
N PHE A 30 -12.01 6.27 -16.26
CA PHE A 30 -12.16 6.62 -14.85
C PHE A 30 -11.11 7.64 -14.42
N VAL A 31 -9.81 7.35 -14.69
CA VAL A 31 -8.71 8.24 -14.32
C VAL A 31 -8.89 9.62 -14.95
N GLN A 32 -9.24 9.67 -16.24
CA GLN A 32 -9.43 10.94 -16.93
C GLN A 32 -10.57 11.77 -16.33
N GLU A 33 -11.70 11.13 -16.03
CA GLU A 33 -12.84 11.83 -15.41
C GLU A 33 -12.47 12.41 -14.05
N ILE A 34 -11.67 11.71 -13.26
CA ILE A 34 -11.22 12.21 -11.95
C ILE A 34 -10.22 13.36 -12.12
N GLN A 35 -9.29 13.25 -13.07
CA GLN A 35 -8.34 14.33 -13.35
C GLN A 35 -9.05 15.60 -13.83
N ASP A 36 -10.14 15.46 -14.56
CA ASP A 36 -10.95 16.60 -15.01
C ASP A 36 -11.61 17.35 -13.86
N LYS A 37 -11.66 16.75 -12.67
CA LYS A 37 -12.19 17.38 -11.44
C LYS A 37 -11.07 17.95 -10.56
N ASP A 38 -9.92 18.26 -11.13
CA ASP A 38 -8.77 18.84 -10.42
C ASP A 38 -8.09 17.90 -9.41
N PHE A 39 -8.13 16.61 -9.70
CA PHE A 39 -7.35 15.61 -8.96
C PHE A 39 -6.14 15.17 -9.76
N ASN A 40 -5.05 14.84 -9.06
CA ASN A 40 -3.82 14.37 -9.66
C ASN A 40 -3.54 12.92 -9.23
N GLN A 41 -3.00 12.12 -10.15
CA GLN A 41 -2.55 10.78 -9.83
C GLN A 41 -1.35 10.84 -8.90
N ILE A 42 -1.22 9.82 -8.05
CA ILE A 42 -0.11 9.69 -7.09
C ILE A 42 0.67 8.43 -7.39
N ILE A 43 2.00 8.55 -7.37
CA ILE A 43 2.88 7.39 -7.36
C ILE A 43 3.23 7.09 -5.90
N ILE A 44 3.02 5.84 -5.49
CA ILE A 44 3.33 5.41 -4.14
C ILE A 44 4.79 4.95 -4.12
N THR A 45 5.66 5.78 -3.58
CA THR A 45 7.10 5.48 -3.51
C THR A 45 7.39 4.36 -2.53
N SER A 46 8.58 3.77 -2.63
CA SER A 46 9.01 2.74 -1.69
C SER A 46 9.07 3.26 -0.25
N ASP A 47 9.48 4.51 -0.04
CA ASP A 47 9.47 5.11 1.29
C ASP A 47 8.06 5.14 1.89
N ILE A 48 7.06 5.48 1.08
CA ILE A 48 5.66 5.48 1.51
C ILE A 48 5.19 4.06 1.82
N MET A 49 5.52 3.10 0.95
CA MET A 49 5.18 1.69 1.16
C MET A 49 5.77 1.16 2.47
N ILE A 50 7.04 1.47 2.74
CA ILE A 50 7.73 1.05 3.96
C ILE A 50 7.04 1.64 5.19
N GLN A 51 6.62 2.90 5.15
CA GLN A 51 5.89 3.52 6.26
C GLN A 51 4.53 2.86 6.48
N ILE A 52 3.83 2.52 5.42
CA ILE A 52 2.55 1.81 5.53
C ILE A 52 2.76 0.44 6.19
N ILE A 53 3.75 -0.33 5.72
CA ILE A 53 4.09 -1.62 6.31
C ILE A 53 4.39 -1.48 7.80
N LYS A 54 5.25 -0.55 8.15
CA LYS A 54 5.66 -0.29 9.53
C LYS A 54 4.48 0.06 10.43
N GLN A 55 3.65 1.01 10.01
CA GLN A 55 2.53 1.47 10.82
C GLN A 55 1.44 0.42 10.96
N PHE A 56 1.09 -0.28 9.89
CA PHE A 56 0.09 -1.33 9.96
C PHE A 56 0.56 -2.49 10.84
N PHE A 57 1.82 -2.87 10.73
CA PHE A 57 2.37 -3.95 11.55
C PHE A 57 2.43 -3.56 13.04
N THR A 58 2.94 -2.37 13.36
CA THR A 58 3.18 -1.96 14.75
C THR A 58 1.95 -1.40 15.45
N LYS A 59 1.12 -0.61 14.76
CA LYS A 59 -0.03 0.05 15.37
C LYS A 59 -1.32 -0.76 15.30
N TYR A 60 -1.51 -1.53 14.22
CA TYR A 60 -2.76 -2.22 13.97
C TYR A 60 -2.62 -3.74 14.03
N ASN A 61 -1.46 -4.22 14.43
CA ASN A 61 -1.18 -5.65 14.57
C ASN A 61 -1.50 -6.43 13.28
N ALA A 62 -1.21 -5.81 12.13
CA ALA A 62 -1.49 -6.40 10.83
C ALA A 62 -0.50 -7.51 10.50
N GLU A 63 -0.94 -8.41 9.63
CA GLU A 63 -0.12 -9.47 9.04
C GLU A 63 0.34 -9.04 7.66
N ILE A 64 1.63 -9.12 7.41
CA ILE A 64 2.21 -8.87 6.09
C ILE A 64 2.09 -10.16 5.29
N ILE A 65 1.33 -10.13 4.20
CA ILE A 65 1.10 -11.32 3.37
C ILE A 65 2.13 -11.42 2.25
N GLU A 66 2.37 -10.31 1.55
CA GLU A 66 3.25 -10.30 0.39
C GLU A 66 3.83 -8.90 0.17
N ILE A 67 5.08 -8.86 -0.27
CA ILE A 67 5.72 -7.65 -0.78
C ILE A 67 6.38 -8.06 -2.10
N GLU A 68 5.95 -7.45 -3.20
CA GLU A 68 6.53 -7.72 -4.52
C GLU A 68 7.42 -6.56 -4.94
N LEU A 69 8.65 -6.88 -5.32
CA LEU A 69 9.61 -5.87 -5.79
C LEU A 69 9.45 -5.64 -7.30
N LEU A 70 9.73 -4.41 -7.72
CA LEU A 70 9.69 -4.02 -9.13
C LEU A 70 11.00 -4.42 -9.81
N GLU A 71 11.23 -5.72 -9.92
CA GLU A 71 12.38 -6.26 -10.60
C GLU A 71 12.09 -7.68 -11.08
N GLN A 72 12.90 -8.16 -12.02
CA GLN A 72 12.74 -9.48 -12.60
C GLN A 72 13.59 -10.57 -11.92
N TYR A 73 14.45 -10.18 -10.98
CA TYR A 73 15.31 -11.13 -10.29
C TYR A 73 14.56 -11.80 -9.14
N LYS A 74 14.34 -13.08 -9.30
CA LYS A 74 13.61 -13.90 -8.33
C LYS A 74 14.28 -13.93 -6.96
N GLU A 75 15.60 -13.82 -6.93
CA GLU A 75 16.39 -13.95 -5.69
C GLU A 75 15.99 -12.94 -4.61
N HIS A 76 15.78 -11.69 -4.97
CA HIS A 76 15.39 -10.64 -4.01
C HIS A 76 13.97 -10.84 -3.51
N ASN A 77 13.05 -11.25 -4.38
CA ASN A 77 11.69 -11.56 -3.96
C ASN A 77 11.66 -12.78 -3.03
N ASP A 78 12.43 -13.81 -3.32
CA ASP A 78 12.54 -15.01 -2.46
C ASP A 78 13.12 -14.66 -1.09
N TYR A 79 14.11 -13.77 -1.03
CA TYR A 79 14.68 -13.30 0.22
C TYR A 79 13.65 -12.56 1.07
N ILE A 80 12.89 -11.65 0.46
CA ILE A 80 11.82 -10.92 1.15
C ILE A 80 10.73 -11.89 1.63
N ASP A 81 10.33 -12.85 0.81
CA ASP A 81 9.34 -13.87 1.19
C ASP A 81 9.81 -14.66 2.42
N THR A 82 11.10 -14.99 2.50
CA THR A 82 11.68 -15.67 3.65
C THR A 82 11.60 -14.81 4.91
N LEU A 83 11.90 -13.50 4.81
CA LEU A 83 11.79 -12.60 5.94
C LEU A 83 10.34 -12.47 6.41
N ILE A 84 9.38 -12.42 5.49
CA ILE A 84 7.96 -12.37 5.83
C ILE A 84 7.54 -13.63 6.59
N LYS A 85 7.96 -14.80 6.16
CA LYS A 85 7.65 -16.06 6.84
C LYS A 85 8.20 -16.08 8.26
N ASN A 86 9.38 -15.52 8.46
CA ASN A 86 10.01 -15.47 9.79
C ASN A 86 9.24 -14.58 10.78
N LEU A 87 8.44 -13.63 10.30
CA LEU A 87 7.62 -12.77 11.17
C LEU A 87 6.55 -13.58 11.94
N ALA A 88 6.10 -14.71 11.38
CA ALA A 88 5.12 -15.55 12.05
C ALA A 88 5.67 -16.14 13.36
N ASP A 89 6.98 -16.44 13.40
CA ASP A 89 7.65 -17.02 14.56
C ASP A 89 8.24 -15.97 15.49
N ASP A 90 8.65 -14.82 14.95
CA ASP A 90 9.30 -13.76 15.71
C ASP A 90 9.00 -12.39 15.13
N ARG A 91 8.09 -11.67 15.78
CA ARG A 91 7.64 -10.35 15.34
C ARG A 91 8.75 -9.28 15.39
N ALA A 92 9.77 -9.48 16.23
CA ALA A 92 10.90 -8.55 16.30
C ALA A 92 11.70 -8.51 15.00
N LYS A 93 11.58 -9.52 14.15
CA LYS A 93 12.25 -9.58 12.84
C LYS A 93 11.69 -8.58 11.84
N ILE A 94 10.64 -7.84 12.18
CA ILE A 94 10.16 -6.73 11.33
C ILE A 94 11.26 -5.70 11.07
N VAL A 95 12.16 -5.48 12.02
CA VAL A 95 13.28 -4.55 11.86
C VAL A 95 14.17 -4.98 10.68
N GLU A 96 14.49 -6.27 10.61
CA GLU A 96 15.30 -6.81 9.50
C GLU A 96 14.61 -6.65 8.15
N LEU A 97 13.30 -6.91 8.11
CA LEU A 97 12.52 -6.74 6.89
C LEU A 97 12.54 -5.28 6.41
N LEU A 98 12.27 -4.34 7.32
CA LEU A 98 12.23 -2.91 6.97
C LEU A 98 13.61 -2.41 6.52
N GLU A 99 14.67 -2.81 7.21
CA GLU A 99 16.04 -2.45 6.83
C GLU A 99 16.42 -2.99 5.45
N SER A 100 16.00 -4.23 5.15
CA SER A 100 16.26 -4.85 3.84
C SER A 100 15.54 -4.11 2.72
N LEU A 101 14.27 -3.71 2.94
CA LEU A 101 13.52 -2.95 1.95
C LEU A 101 14.15 -1.58 1.71
N GLU A 102 14.58 -0.90 2.76
CA GLU A 102 15.27 0.38 2.63
C GLU A 102 16.59 0.25 1.88
N SER A 103 17.34 -0.81 2.18
CA SER A 103 18.61 -1.09 1.51
C SER A 103 18.42 -1.34 0.02
N PHE A 104 17.40 -2.13 -0.37
CA PHE A 104 17.10 -2.35 -1.78
C PHE A 104 16.75 -1.05 -2.49
N HIS A 105 15.93 -0.23 -1.86
CA HIS A 105 15.54 1.05 -2.46
C HIS A 105 16.72 2.02 -2.59
N LYS A 106 17.51 2.20 -1.53
CA LYS A 106 18.58 3.20 -1.49
C LYS A 106 19.85 2.77 -2.20
N SER A 107 20.26 1.50 -2.03
CA SER A 107 21.55 1.03 -2.52
C SER A 107 21.48 0.36 -3.88
N SER A 108 20.37 -0.34 -4.18
CA SER A 108 20.22 -1.11 -5.42
C SER A 108 19.19 -0.51 -6.36
N VAL A 109 18.51 0.57 -5.95
CA VAL A 109 17.44 1.24 -6.70
C VAL A 109 16.35 0.25 -7.13
N ILE A 110 16.01 -0.68 -6.24
CA ILE A 110 14.93 -1.64 -6.44
C ILE A 110 13.72 -1.16 -5.64
N ASP A 111 12.65 -0.83 -6.35
CA ASP A 111 11.43 -0.31 -5.73
C ASP A 111 10.41 -1.41 -5.43
N ILE A 112 9.52 -1.11 -4.51
CA ILE A 112 8.38 -1.97 -4.19
C ILE A 112 7.29 -1.73 -5.23
N LYS A 113 6.81 -2.80 -5.85
CA LYS A 113 5.73 -2.75 -6.84
C LYS A 113 4.37 -2.85 -6.19
N LYS A 114 4.23 -3.70 -5.18
CA LYS A 114 2.93 -4.02 -4.58
C LYS A 114 3.13 -4.56 -3.17
N ILE A 115 2.21 -4.22 -2.28
CA ILE A 115 2.12 -4.83 -0.95
C ILE A 115 0.73 -5.41 -0.74
N ASN A 116 0.67 -6.49 0.06
CA ASN A 116 -0.57 -7.15 0.46
C ASN A 116 -0.53 -7.34 1.97
N ILE A 117 -1.46 -6.71 2.67
CA ILE A 117 -1.51 -6.66 4.13
C ILE A 117 -2.93 -7.00 4.59
N LYS A 118 -3.03 -7.70 5.73
CA LYS A 118 -4.29 -8.12 6.30
C LYS A 118 -4.33 -7.83 7.80
N LEU A 119 -5.47 -7.37 8.30
CA LEU A 119 -5.71 -7.21 9.73
C LEU A 119 -7.13 -7.64 10.09
N ARG A 120 -7.36 -7.82 11.38
CA ARG A 120 -8.67 -8.15 11.93
C ARG A 120 -9.07 -7.11 12.96
N GLU A 121 -10.34 -6.71 12.94
CA GLU A 121 -10.94 -5.84 13.94
C GLU A 121 -12.38 -6.28 14.16
N ASP A 122 -12.72 -6.61 15.41
CA ASP A 122 -14.09 -7.04 15.79
C ASP A 122 -14.64 -8.17 14.92
N GLY A 123 -13.79 -9.16 14.62
CA GLY A 123 -14.18 -10.31 13.80
C GLY A 123 -14.22 -10.04 12.29
N LYS A 124 -13.95 -8.81 11.86
CA LYS A 124 -13.94 -8.44 10.45
C LYS A 124 -12.52 -8.39 9.94
N ILE A 125 -12.34 -8.71 8.67
CA ILE A 125 -11.02 -8.73 8.02
C ILE A 125 -10.92 -7.58 7.04
N TYR A 126 -9.90 -6.74 7.21
CA TYR A 126 -9.49 -5.77 6.21
C TYR A 126 -8.23 -6.29 5.54
N LYS A 127 -8.32 -6.59 4.26
CA LYS A 127 -7.19 -7.04 3.43
C LYS A 127 -7.05 -6.06 2.28
N PHE A 128 -5.83 -5.61 2.01
CA PHE A 128 -5.61 -4.68 0.91
C PHE A 128 -4.36 -5.01 0.12
N TYR A 129 -4.43 -4.66 -1.17
CA TYR A 129 -3.30 -4.61 -2.09
C TYR A 129 -3.10 -3.15 -2.47
N LEU A 130 -1.90 -2.64 -2.30
CA LEU A 130 -1.55 -1.30 -2.73
C LEU A 130 -0.41 -1.38 -3.74
N TYR A 131 -0.63 -0.76 -4.89
CA TYR A 131 0.29 -0.78 -6.02
C TYR A 131 1.02 0.54 -6.16
N ILE A 132 2.21 0.50 -6.76
CA ILE A 132 3.05 1.67 -6.99
C ILE A 132 2.32 2.79 -7.74
N ASN A 133 1.37 2.44 -8.62
CA ASN A 133 0.59 3.41 -9.39
C ASN A 133 -0.62 3.98 -8.64
N GLY A 134 -0.74 3.71 -7.35
CA GLY A 134 -1.83 4.23 -6.52
C GLY A 134 -3.11 3.42 -6.54
N ILE A 135 -3.16 2.30 -7.26
CA ILE A 135 -4.32 1.42 -7.21
C ILE A 135 -4.37 0.75 -5.83
N LEU A 136 -5.56 0.76 -5.23
CA LEU A 136 -5.84 0.14 -3.93
C LEU A 136 -7.03 -0.81 -4.09
N GLU A 137 -6.79 -2.08 -3.82
CA GLU A 137 -7.84 -3.11 -3.84
C GLU A 137 -8.08 -3.60 -2.43
N THR A 138 -9.33 -3.63 -1.98
CA THR A 138 -9.65 -3.95 -0.59
C THR A 138 -10.81 -4.92 -0.47
N SER A 139 -10.87 -5.62 0.68
CA SER A 139 -12.08 -6.32 1.10
C SER A 139 -13.22 -5.32 1.32
N ASP A 140 -14.46 -5.80 1.25
CA ASP A 140 -15.67 -4.98 1.39
C ASP A 140 -16.40 -5.34 2.68
N ASN A 141 -16.32 -4.46 3.69
CA ASN A 141 -17.08 -4.59 4.93
C ASN A 141 -17.10 -3.25 5.68
N GLU A 142 -17.61 -3.26 6.91
CA GLU A 142 -17.83 -2.02 7.68
C GLU A 142 -16.56 -1.30 8.09
N ILE A 143 -15.39 -1.98 8.13
CA ILE A 143 -14.13 -1.36 8.52
C ILE A 143 -13.32 -0.85 7.33
N THR A 144 -13.76 -1.09 6.11
CA THR A 144 -13.04 -0.73 4.88
C THR A 144 -12.72 0.77 4.80
N ASP A 145 -13.73 1.61 4.98
CA ASP A 145 -13.56 3.07 4.86
C ASP A 145 -12.58 3.61 5.92
N LYS A 146 -12.68 3.09 7.14
CA LYS A 146 -11.76 3.48 8.23
C LYS A 146 -10.30 3.25 7.83
N TYR A 147 -9.98 2.06 7.34
CA TYR A 147 -8.60 1.70 7.02
C TYR A 147 -8.13 2.30 5.70
N ASN A 148 -9.03 2.50 4.73
CA ASN A 148 -8.70 3.27 3.53
C ASN A 148 -8.29 4.69 3.90
N ASN A 149 -8.99 5.32 4.84
CA ASN A 149 -8.65 6.66 5.31
C ASN A 149 -7.31 6.69 6.05
N ILE A 150 -6.99 5.64 6.79
CA ILE A 150 -5.68 5.52 7.46
C ILE A 150 -4.55 5.45 6.40
N ILE A 151 -4.73 4.64 5.36
CA ILE A 151 -3.77 4.57 4.25
C ILE A 151 -3.60 5.95 3.62
N CYS A 152 -4.68 6.62 3.31
CA CYS A 152 -4.64 7.97 2.71
C CYS A 152 -3.91 8.96 3.62
N SER A 153 -4.12 8.89 4.93
CA SER A 153 -3.45 9.77 5.89
C SER A 153 -1.94 9.53 5.93
N ILE A 154 -1.50 8.29 5.86
CA ILE A 154 -0.07 7.95 5.82
C ILE A 154 0.56 8.48 4.52
N VAL A 155 -0.09 8.23 3.38
CA VAL A 155 0.38 8.71 2.07
C VAL A 155 0.47 10.23 2.06
N GLU A 156 -0.56 10.91 2.55
CA GLU A 156 -0.59 12.37 2.61
C GLU A 156 0.53 12.93 3.47
N SER A 157 0.76 12.37 4.64
CA SER A 157 1.82 12.80 5.55
C SER A 157 3.20 12.65 4.91
N GLU A 158 3.48 11.49 4.33
CA GLU A 158 4.78 11.24 3.68
C GLU A 158 4.98 12.08 2.43
N TYR A 159 3.91 12.33 1.67
CA TYR A 159 3.96 13.11 0.45
C TYR A 159 4.25 14.58 0.75
N ASN A 160 3.65 15.14 1.79
CA ASN A 160 3.81 16.54 2.18
C ASN A 160 5.15 16.81 2.85
N GLU A 161 5.75 15.84 3.53
CA GLU A 161 7.07 15.99 4.15
C GLU A 161 8.20 16.17 3.14
N LYS A 162 7.98 15.75 1.87
CA LYS A 162 8.97 15.83 0.81
C LYS A 162 8.90 17.12 -0.01
N GLU A 163 7.89 17.92 0.24
CA GLU A 163 7.77 19.26 -0.33
C GLU A 163 8.38 20.29 0.60
#